data_e947738c8a6040f19cb9912eea1faf57
#
_entry.id   e947738c8a6040f19cb9912eea1faf57
#
_cell.length_a   1.000
_cell.length_b   1.000
_cell.length_c   1.000
_cell.angle_alpha   90.00
_cell.angle_beta   90.00
_cell.angle_gamma   90.00
#
_symmetry.space_group_name_H-M   'P 1'
#
loop_
_entity.id
_entity.type
_entity.pdbx_description
1 polymer ?
#
loop_
_entity_poly.entity_id
_entity_poly.type
_entity_poly.pdbx_seq_one_letter_code
_entity_poly.pdbx_strand_id
1 'polypeptide(L)'
;MLAACGLGFSYRAGTPVLRDVSIELAPGSFTAILGVNGCGKSTLLSCLMGLRKPDAGQVLLDGVPMGEVKRRARAQKVALVAQHSHANRLTVYDSVLVGRHPLMQGAPTEADHVVVRETLERLGLSAYSLRYADELSGGEYQKMVLARAFVQHAETLLLDEPTNNLDPANQQEVMREVRREVDERGIAACAVMHDINLAIRYCDRFLFLEDGKVDAVGGRECVTPERIKRIYGMDADIIEHGGRLVVIPR
;
A
#
# COMPACT_ATOMS: atom_id res chain seq x y z
N MET A 1 8.30 -6.68 11.26
CA MET A 1 6.95 -6.17 11.64
C MET A 1 7.00 -4.65 11.70
N LEU A 2 6.01 -3.96 11.09
CA LEU A 2 5.90 -2.50 11.07
C LEU A 2 4.72 -2.07 11.93
N ALA A 3 4.93 -1.14 12.86
CA ALA A 3 3.89 -0.63 13.76
C ALA A 3 4.00 0.89 13.94
N ALA A 4 2.89 1.52 14.23
CA ALA A 4 2.77 2.90 14.66
C ALA A 4 2.14 2.95 16.05
N CYS A 5 2.70 3.75 16.96
CA CYS A 5 2.25 3.89 18.34
C CYS A 5 2.02 5.36 18.66
N GLY A 6 0.75 5.75 18.86
CA GLY A 6 0.36 7.09 19.27
C GLY A 6 0.77 8.21 18.34
N LEU A 7 0.73 8.00 17.00
CA LEU A 7 1.21 8.99 16.04
C LEU A 7 0.38 10.27 16.05
N GLY A 8 1.05 11.39 16.27
CA GLY A 8 0.57 12.73 15.97
C GLY A 8 1.40 13.36 14.87
N PHE A 9 0.77 14.05 13.93
CA PHE A 9 1.47 14.75 12.85
C PHE A 9 0.71 15.99 12.38
N SER A 10 1.46 17.07 12.11
CA SER A 10 0.94 18.32 11.55
C SER A 10 1.83 18.80 10.41
N TYR A 11 1.25 19.28 9.31
CA TYR A 11 2.02 19.98 8.27
C TYR A 11 2.39 21.41 8.69
N ARG A 12 1.55 22.01 9.53
CA ARG A 12 1.76 23.36 10.09
C ARG A 12 1.41 23.32 11.57
N ALA A 13 2.15 24.06 12.38
CA ALA A 13 1.87 24.18 13.82
C ALA A 13 0.39 24.52 14.06
N GLY A 14 -0.25 23.83 14.98
CA GLY A 14 -1.65 24.05 15.37
C GLY A 14 -2.71 23.41 14.47
N THR A 15 -2.32 22.72 13.38
CA THR A 15 -3.28 22.03 12.50
C THR A 15 -2.94 20.54 12.40
N PRO A 16 -3.30 19.74 13.41
CA PRO A 16 -2.98 18.33 13.43
C PRO A 16 -3.77 17.55 12.37
N VAL A 17 -3.05 16.74 11.58
CA VAL A 17 -3.60 15.83 10.56
C VAL A 17 -3.73 14.42 11.08
N LEU A 18 -2.83 13.99 11.97
CA LEU A 18 -2.94 12.73 12.72
C LEU A 18 -2.94 13.01 14.21
N ARG A 19 -3.76 12.26 14.95
CA ARG A 19 -3.99 12.45 16.37
C ARG A 19 -4.08 11.09 17.06
N ASP A 20 -3.02 10.68 17.74
CA ASP A 20 -2.95 9.45 18.53
C ASP A 20 -3.28 8.18 17.72
N VAL A 21 -2.70 8.08 16.50
CA VAL A 21 -2.96 6.95 15.60
C VAL A 21 -2.03 5.80 15.94
N SER A 22 -2.62 4.64 16.23
CA SER A 22 -1.89 3.38 16.47
C SER A 22 -2.38 2.29 15.53
N ILE A 23 -1.43 1.57 14.92
CA ILE A 23 -1.68 0.43 14.02
C ILE A 23 -0.49 -0.51 14.02
N GLU A 24 -0.76 -1.80 13.87
CA GLU A 24 0.24 -2.85 13.66
C GLU A 24 -0.07 -3.59 12.35
N LEU A 25 0.94 -3.74 11.49
CA LEU A 25 0.85 -4.48 10.24
C LEU A 25 1.44 -5.88 10.47
N ALA A 26 0.55 -6.85 10.65
CA ALA A 26 0.95 -8.23 10.92
C ALA A 26 1.42 -8.93 9.63
N PRO A 27 2.50 -9.73 9.67
CA PRO A 27 2.88 -10.60 8.55
C PRO A 27 1.72 -11.49 8.09
N GLY A 28 1.64 -11.74 6.79
CA GLY A 28 0.58 -12.54 6.17
C GLY A 28 -0.78 -11.86 6.15
N SER A 29 -0.89 -10.56 6.51
CA SER A 29 -2.15 -9.83 6.47
C SER A 29 -2.13 -8.69 5.47
N PHE A 30 -3.29 -8.41 4.89
CA PHE A 30 -3.52 -7.27 4.04
C PHE A 30 -4.49 -6.29 4.71
N THR A 31 -4.02 -5.10 5.07
CA THR A 31 -4.79 -4.07 5.77
C THR A 31 -5.22 -2.97 4.80
N ALA A 32 -6.51 -2.61 4.78
CA ALA A 32 -7.01 -1.43 4.10
C ALA A 32 -7.09 -0.24 5.07
N ILE A 33 -6.56 0.92 4.68
CA ILE A 33 -6.82 2.21 5.33
C ILE A 33 -7.96 2.89 4.58
N LEU A 34 -9.08 3.07 5.26
CA LEU A 34 -10.34 3.62 4.76
C LEU A 34 -10.68 4.94 5.45
N GLY A 35 -11.41 5.82 4.75
CA GLY A 35 -11.85 7.12 5.25
C GLY A 35 -12.01 8.14 4.12
N VAL A 36 -12.63 9.27 4.40
CA VAL A 36 -12.85 10.33 3.41
C VAL A 36 -11.55 11.00 2.96
N ASN A 37 -11.62 11.76 1.87
CA ASN A 37 -10.46 12.53 1.40
C ASN A 37 -10.05 13.58 2.44
N GLY A 38 -8.73 13.73 2.63
CA GLY A 38 -8.18 14.69 3.59
C GLY A 38 -8.14 14.21 5.06
N CYS A 39 -8.70 13.04 5.42
CA CYS A 39 -8.67 12.55 6.81
C CYS A 39 -7.30 12.08 7.31
N GLY A 40 -6.24 12.08 6.46
CA GLY A 40 -4.87 11.75 6.88
C GLY A 40 -4.31 10.42 6.39
N LYS A 41 -5.00 9.65 5.53
CA LYS A 41 -4.57 8.32 5.05
C LYS A 41 -3.16 8.29 4.46
N SER A 42 -2.89 9.09 3.42
CA SER A 42 -1.57 9.16 2.78
C SER A 42 -0.50 9.77 3.71
N THR A 43 -0.91 10.62 4.66
CA THR A 43 -0.03 11.14 5.70
C THR A 43 0.40 10.01 6.66
N LEU A 44 -0.54 9.17 7.09
CA LEU A 44 -0.24 8.00 7.92
C LEU A 44 0.72 7.06 7.18
N LEU A 45 0.45 6.77 5.90
CA LEU A 45 1.31 5.92 5.08
C LEU A 45 2.72 6.52 4.95
N SER A 46 2.82 7.85 4.75
CA SER A 46 4.12 8.56 4.69
C SER A 46 4.90 8.49 6.00
N CYS A 47 4.21 8.53 7.15
CA CYS A 47 4.83 8.33 8.46
C CYS A 47 5.31 6.87 8.62
N LEU A 48 4.48 5.88 8.27
CA LEU A 48 4.83 4.46 8.30
C LEU A 48 6.06 4.15 7.43
N MET A 49 6.21 4.81 6.29
CA MET A 49 7.38 4.68 5.42
C MET A 49 8.64 5.38 5.98
N GLY A 50 8.48 6.22 7.00
CA GLY A 50 9.56 7.07 7.53
C GLY A 50 9.97 8.21 6.59
N LEU A 51 9.08 8.60 5.66
CA LEU A 51 9.24 9.79 4.81
C LEU A 51 8.90 11.06 5.57
N ARG A 52 8.04 10.95 6.59
CA ARG A 52 7.68 12.03 7.51
C ARG A 52 7.96 11.62 8.94
N LYS A 53 8.58 12.51 9.69
CA LYS A 53 8.80 12.31 11.13
C LYS A 53 7.54 12.77 11.87
N PRO A 54 6.92 11.93 12.69
CA PRO A 54 5.78 12.33 13.51
C PRO A 54 6.20 13.36 14.57
N ASP A 55 5.25 14.24 14.95
CA ASP A 55 5.42 15.22 16.01
C ASP A 55 5.29 14.57 17.39
N ALA A 56 4.48 13.51 17.49
CA ALA A 56 4.27 12.69 18.69
C ALA A 56 4.17 11.22 18.33
N GLY A 57 4.44 10.34 19.30
CA GLY A 57 4.49 8.91 19.08
C GLY A 57 5.69 8.48 18.24
N GLN A 58 5.64 7.25 17.74
CA GLN A 58 6.74 6.69 16.95
C GLN A 58 6.27 5.59 16.01
N VAL A 59 7.04 5.39 14.92
CA VAL A 59 6.94 4.22 14.06
C VAL A 59 8.05 3.27 14.41
N LEU A 60 7.73 2.00 14.58
CA LEU A 60 8.65 0.92 14.91
C LEU A 60 8.79 -0.05 13.73
N LEU A 61 10.01 -0.36 13.37
CA LEU A 61 10.35 -1.44 12.42
C LEU A 61 11.10 -2.52 13.20
N ASP A 62 10.47 -3.68 13.38
CA ASP A 62 10.96 -4.78 14.23
C ASP A 62 11.30 -4.35 15.65
N GLY A 63 10.47 -3.49 16.24
CA GLY A 63 10.64 -2.96 17.59
C GLY A 63 11.66 -1.81 17.70
N VAL A 64 12.35 -1.44 16.61
CA VAL A 64 13.33 -0.35 16.58
C VAL A 64 12.66 0.92 16.02
N PRO A 65 12.83 2.09 16.65
CA PRO A 65 12.30 3.34 16.12
C PRO A 65 12.79 3.58 14.67
N MET A 66 11.85 3.89 13.77
CA MET A 66 12.12 4.06 12.33
C MET A 66 13.25 5.06 12.05
N GLY A 67 13.36 6.09 12.90
CA GLY A 67 14.41 7.12 12.77
C GLY A 67 15.83 6.59 13.02
N GLU A 68 15.98 5.51 13.78
CA GLU A 68 17.26 4.87 14.12
C GLU A 68 17.68 3.81 13.11
N VAL A 69 16.74 3.33 12.28
CA VAL A 69 17.02 2.32 11.26
C VAL A 69 17.70 3.00 10.06
N LYS A 70 18.86 2.48 9.63
CA LYS A 70 19.58 2.99 8.45
C LYS A 70 18.68 2.94 7.21
N ARG A 71 18.75 3.99 6.37
CA ARG A 71 17.91 4.12 5.16
C ARG A 71 17.90 2.87 4.27
N ARG A 72 19.05 2.26 4.05
CA ARG A 72 19.16 1.02 3.25
C ARG A 72 18.43 -0.15 3.92
N ALA A 73 18.60 -0.34 5.23
CA ALA A 73 17.92 -1.40 5.98
C ALA A 73 16.39 -1.21 5.96
N ARG A 74 15.91 0.04 6.07
CA ARG A 74 14.47 0.35 5.87
C ARG A 74 14.00 -0.08 4.48
N ALA A 75 14.74 0.33 3.44
CA ALA A 75 14.41 0.00 2.05
C ALA A 75 14.51 -1.50 1.75
N GLN A 76 15.21 -2.31 2.54
CA GLN A 76 15.19 -3.77 2.43
C GLN A 76 13.95 -4.40 3.06
N LYS A 77 13.29 -3.71 3.99
CA LYS A 77 12.16 -4.24 4.76
C LYS A 77 10.80 -3.66 4.38
N VAL A 78 10.78 -2.44 3.84
CA VAL A 78 9.53 -1.74 3.50
C VAL A 78 9.61 -1.24 2.06
N ALA A 79 8.67 -1.69 1.23
CA ALA A 79 8.47 -1.22 -0.15
C ALA A 79 7.26 -0.28 -0.22
N LEU A 80 7.31 0.69 -1.13
CA LEU A 80 6.24 1.65 -1.36
C LEU A 80 5.81 1.66 -2.82
N VAL A 81 4.50 1.55 -3.04
CA VAL A 81 3.82 1.90 -4.28
C VAL A 81 3.16 3.27 -4.04
N ALA A 82 3.76 4.32 -4.57
CA ALA A 82 3.27 5.70 -4.40
C ALA A 82 2.14 6.00 -5.39
N GLN A 83 1.19 6.85 -4.99
CA GLN A 83 0.06 7.30 -5.82
C GLN A 83 0.52 7.94 -7.15
N HIS A 84 1.58 8.74 -7.12
CA HIS A 84 2.17 9.37 -8.29
C HIS A 84 3.63 8.97 -8.38
N SER A 85 3.98 8.21 -9.39
CA SER A 85 5.35 8.02 -9.79
C SER A 85 5.51 8.61 -11.20
N HIS A 86 6.44 9.55 -11.34
CA HIS A 86 6.72 10.11 -12.66
C HIS A 86 7.38 9.03 -13.52
N ALA A 87 6.84 8.83 -14.71
CA ALA A 87 7.48 8.02 -15.71
C ALA A 87 8.82 8.69 -16.10
N ASN A 88 9.91 8.08 -15.70
CA ASN A 88 11.23 8.46 -16.18
C ASN A 88 11.43 7.81 -17.56
N ARG A 89 12.32 8.37 -18.40
CA ARG A 89 12.75 7.76 -19.68
C ARG A 89 13.66 6.54 -19.43
N LEU A 90 13.17 5.61 -18.60
CA LEU A 90 13.74 4.28 -18.39
C LEU A 90 12.86 3.27 -19.12
N THR A 91 13.47 2.20 -19.59
CA THR A 91 12.70 1.04 -20.04
C THR A 91 11.90 0.44 -18.90
N VAL A 92 10.86 -0.32 -19.19
CA VAL A 92 10.11 -1.09 -18.19
C VAL A 92 11.07 -1.98 -17.40
N TYR A 93 11.97 -2.67 -18.10
CA TYR A 93 12.99 -3.53 -17.48
C TYR A 93 13.87 -2.76 -16.49
N ASP A 94 14.45 -1.64 -16.90
CA ASP A 94 15.33 -0.84 -16.05
C ASP A 94 14.57 -0.23 -14.88
N SER A 95 13.33 0.22 -15.10
CA SER A 95 12.45 0.75 -14.06
C SER A 95 12.17 -0.27 -12.96
N VAL A 96 11.96 -1.54 -13.34
CA VAL A 96 11.75 -2.64 -12.39
C VAL A 96 13.07 -3.03 -11.72
N LEU A 97 14.18 -3.09 -12.46
CA LEU A 97 15.51 -3.44 -11.92
C LEU A 97 15.96 -2.44 -10.82
N VAL A 98 15.58 -1.16 -10.92
CA VAL A 98 15.83 -0.16 -9.86
C VAL A 98 15.24 -0.61 -8.52
N GLY A 99 14.15 -1.38 -8.50
CA GLY A 99 13.58 -1.96 -7.27
C GLY A 99 14.54 -2.89 -6.51
N ARG A 100 15.53 -3.48 -7.18
CA ARG A 100 16.57 -4.32 -6.56
C ARG A 100 17.65 -3.52 -5.85
N HIS A 101 17.77 -2.21 -6.13
CA HIS A 101 18.87 -1.36 -5.62
C HIS A 101 19.13 -1.48 -4.10
N PRO A 102 18.13 -1.57 -3.20
CA PRO A 102 18.38 -1.74 -1.76
C PRO A 102 19.15 -3.02 -1.43
N LEU A 103 19.08 -4.05 -2.26
CA LEU A 103 19.70 -5.37 -2.06
C LEU A 103 21.06 -5.47 -2.73
N MET A 104 21.33 -4.71 -3.80
CA MET A 104 22.58 -4.75 -4.55
C MET A 104 23.77 -4.22 -3.73
N GLN A 105 24.94 -4.82 -3.90
CA GLN A 105 26.22 -4.37 -3.32
C GLN A 105 27.14 -3.71 -4.35
N GLY A 106 26.59 -3.33 -5.50
CA GLY A 106 27.32 -2.76 -6.64
C GLY A 106 26.48 -2.86 -7.89
N ALA A 107 27.06 -3.35 -8.99
CA ALA A 107 26.30 -3.64 -10.20
C ALA A 107 25.28 -4.78 -9.98
N PRO A 108 24.17 -4.81 -10.76
CA PRO A 108 23.23 -5.92 -10.74
C PRO A 108 23.90 -7.24 -11.04
N THR A 109 23.49 -8.29 -10.33
CA THR A 109 23.95 -9.67 -10.55
C THR A 109 22.96 -10.41 -11.45
N GLU A 110 23.37 -11.58 -12.01
CA GLU A 110 22.45 -12.43 -12.77
C GLU A 110 21.23 -12.85 -11.95
N ALA A 111 21.37 -13.07 -10.65
CA ALA A 111 20.24 -13.33 -9.76
C ALA A 111 19.23 -12.16 -9.72
N ASP A 112 19.68 -10.91 -9.75
CA ASP A 112 18.80 -9.74 -9.84
C ASP A 112 18.06 -9.71 -11.17
N HIS A 113 18.74 -10.03 -12.26
CA HIS A 113 18.15 -10.09 -13.59
C HIS A 113 17.12 -11.21 -13.70
N VAL A 114 17.34 -12.39 -13.09
CA VAL A 114 16.36 -13.48 -13.03
C VAL A 114 15.09 -13.02 -12.33
N VAL A 115 15.19 -12.44 -11.12
CA VAL A 115 14.03 -11.95 -10.35
C VAL A 115 13.22 -10.92 -11.14
N VAL A 116 13.89 -10.02 -11.87
CA VAL A 116 13.19 -9.03 -12.70
C VAL A 116 12.44 -9.70 -13.85
N ARG A 117 13.07 -10.63 -14.59
CA ARG A 117 12.42 -11.34 -15.71
C ARG A 117 11.20 -12.13 -15.24
N GLU A 118 11.31 -12.91 -14.17
CA GLU A 118 10.22 -13.70 -13.61
C GLU A 118 9.06 -12.80 -13.14
N THR A 119 9.37 -11.65 -12.52
CA THR A 119 8.33 -10.71 -12.07
C THR A 119 7.62 -10.05 -13.26
N LEU A 120 8.35 -9.67 -14.30
CA LEU A 120 7.76 -9.12 -15.53
C LEU A 120 6.89 -10.16 -16.24
N GLU A 121 7.31 -11.42 -16.29
CA GLU A 121 6.52 -12.51 -16.85
C GLU A 121 5.22 -12.74 -16.07
N ARG A 122 5.32 -12.84 -14.73
CA ARG A 122 4.17 -13.00 -13.83
C ARG A 122 3.11 -11.90 -14.02
N LEU A 123 3.54 -10.65 -14.22
CA LEU A 123 2.65 -9.50 -14.39
C LEU A 123 2.24 -9.24 -15.85
N GLY A 124 2.65 -10.11 -16.79
CA GLY A 124 2.33 -9.97 -18.21
C GLY A 124 3.03 -8.78 -18.90
N LEU A 125 4.19 -8.36 -18.38
CA LEU A 125 4.95 -7.20 -18.88
C LEU A 125 6.15 -7.57 -19.75
N SER A 126 6.44 -8.86 -19.99
CA SER A 126 7.60 -9.31 -20.76
C SER A 126 7.68 -8.71 -22.16
N ALA A 127 6.54 -8.61 -22.85
CA ALA A 127 6.46 -8.01 -24.20
C ALA A 127 6.77 -6.52 -24.22
N TYR A 128 6.67 -5.84 -23.09
CA TYR A 128 6.91 -4.41 -22.93
C TYR A 128 8.28 -4.08 -22.34
N SER A 129 9.10 -5.08 -21.99
CA SER A 129 10.34 -4.92 -21.22
C SER A 129 11.28 -3.85 -21.77
N LEU A 130 11.38 -3.70 -23.09
CA LEU A 130 12.25 -2.73 -23.78
C LEU A 130 11.53 -1.41 -24.13
N ARG A 131 10.21 -1.29 -23.90
CA ARG A 131 9.50 -0.02 -24.08
C ARG A 131 9.84 0.95 -22.96
N TYR A 132 9.73 2.24 -23.25
CA TYR A 132 9.84 3.26 -22.23
C TYR A 132 8.60 3.27 -21.32
N ALA A 133 8.78 3.58 -20.05
CA ALA A 133 7.71 3.58 -19.07
C ALA A 133 6.59 4.60 -19.37
N ASP A 134 6.90 5.68 -20.07
CA ASP A 134 5.96 6.72 -20.51
C ASP A 134 5.13 6.33 -21.75
N GLU A 135 5.45 5.19 -22.39
CA GLU A 135 4.68 4.63 -23.51
C GLU A 135 3.62 3.60 -23.05
N LEU A 136 3.54 3.30 -21.77
CA LEU A 136 2.60 2.33 -21.21
C LEU A 136 1.21 2.94 -21.03
N SER A 137 0.17 2.10 -21.18
CA SER A 137 -1.16 2.43 -20.68
C SER A 137 -1.17 2.55 -19.15
N GLY A 138 -2.21 3.20 -18.58
CA GLY A 138 -2.29 3.37 -17.12
C GLY A 138 -2.24 2.05 -16.35
N GLY A 139 -2.90 1.00 -16.86
CA GLY A 139 -2.88 -0.33 -16.23
C GLY A 139 -1.51 -1.01 -16.31
N GLU A 140 -0.85 -0.96 -17.49
CA GLU A 140 0.51 -1.50 -17.67
C GLU A 140 1.53 -0.73 -16.80
N TYR A 141 1.40 0.58 -16.74
CA TYR A 141 2.24 1.42 -15.88
C TYR A 141 2.09 1.05 -14.40
N GLN A 142 0.85 0.87 -13.93
CA GLN A 142 0.60 0.47 -12.55
C GLN A 142 1.18 -0.92 -12.23
N LYS A 143 1.07 -1.87 -13.16
CA LYS A 143 1.72 -3.19 -13.03
C LYS A 143 3.24 -3.08 -12.97
N MET A 144 3.85 -2.19 -13.77
CA MET A 144 5.30 -1.92 -13.71
C MET A 144 5.70 -1.35 -12.35
N VAL A 145 4.92 -0.42 -11.79
CA VAL A 145 5.18 0.14 -10.46
C VAL A 145 5.07 -0.94 -9.38
N LEU A 146 4.09 -1.85 -9.48
CA LEU A 146 4.00 -3.03 -8.61
C LEU A 146 5.19 -3.97 -8.80
N ALA A 147 5.57 -4.28 -10.05
CA ALA A 147 6.74 -5.10 -10.34
C ALA A 147 7.99 -4.57 -9.64
N ARG A 148 8.21 -3.26 -9.72
CA ARG A 148 9.33 -2.58 -9.04
C ARG A 148 9.29 -2.74 -7.53
N ALA A 149 8.10 -2.74 -6.92
CA ALA A 149 7.95 -2.97 -5.48
C ALA A 149 8.14 -4.46 -5.12
N PHE A 150 7.66 -5.38 -5.93
CA PHE A 150 7.76 -6.82 -5.68
C PHE A 150 9.20 -7.33 -5.77
N VAL A 151 9.98 -6.89 -6.79
CA VAL A 151 11.40 -7.29 -6.92
C VAL A 151 12.26 -6.81 -5.76
N GLN A 152 11.82 -5.83 -4.99
CA GLN A 152 12.51 -5.37 -3.78
C GLN A 152 12.51 -6.43 -2.67
N HIS A 153 11.61 -7.43 -2.73
CA HIS A 153 11.49 -8.53 -1.76
C HIS A 153 11.35 -8.04 -0.30
N ALA A 154 10.68 -6.90 -0.09
CA ALA A 154 10.44 -6.36 1.25
C ALA A 154 9.48 -7.23 2.06
N GLU A 155 9.57 -7.13 3.39
CA GLU A 155 8.68 -7.82 4.35
C GLU A 155 7.34 -7.08 4.52
N THR A 156 7.29 -5.80 4.16
CA THR A 156 6.10 -4.95 4.24
C THR A 156 5.92 -4.19 2.94
N LEU A 157 4.70 -4.21 2.39
CA LEU A 157 4.31 -3.49 1.20
C LEU A 157 3.29 -2.40 1.56
N LEU A 158 3.65 -1.15 1.35
CA LEU A 158 2.77 -0.01 1.54
C LEU A 158 2.29 0.50 0.17
N LEU A 159 0.97 0.72 0.02
CA LEU A 159 0.37 1.14 -1.25
C LEU A 159 -0.51 2.37 -1.02
N ASP A 160 -0.19 3.46 -1.73
CA ASP A 160 -0.99 4.69 -1.69
C ASP A 160 -1.89 4.74 -2.92
N GLU A 161 -3.18 4.41 -2.74
CA GLU A 161 -4.22 4.39 -3.78
C GLU A 161 -3.81 3.57 -5.03
N PRO A 162 -3.45 2.27 -4.88
CA PRO A 162 -2.86 1.48 -5.96
C PRO A 162 -3.81 1.22 -7.15
N THR A 163 -5.10 1.48 -6.99
CA THR A 163 -6.15 1.23 -7.99
C THR A 163 -6.75 2.52 -8.55
N ASN A 164 -6.21 3.69 -8.17
CA ASN A 164 -6.74 4.96 -8.64
C ASN A 164 -6.55 5.12 -10.17
N ASN A 165 -7.55 5.70 -10.84
CA ASN A 165 -7.56 5.92 -12.29
C ASN A 165 -7.45 4.65 -13.16
N LEU A 166 -7.70 3.46 -12.60
CA LEU A 166 -7.77 2.21 -13.34
C LEU A 166 -9.22 1.82 -13.63
N ASP A 167 -9.45 1.17 -14.77
CA ASP A 167 -10.72 0.52 -15.04
C ASP A 167 -10.95 -0.68 -14.09
N PRO A 168 -12.20 -1.13 -13.93
CA PRO A 168 -12.54 -2.19 -12.96
C PRO A 168 -11.77 -3.50 -13.15
N ALA A 169 -11.41 -3.88 -14.39
CA ALA A 169 -10.66 -5.11 -14.65
C ALA A 169 -9.21 -4.97 -14.15
N ASN A 170 -8.54 -3.87 -14.46
CA ASN A 170 -7.20 -3.57 -13.99
C ASN A 170 -7.14 -3.39 -12.47
N GLN A 171 -8.17 -2.78 -11.84
CA GLN A 171 -8.27 -2.71 -10.37
C GLN A 171 -8.25 -4.09 -9.73
N GLN A 172 -9.08 -5.01 -10.25
CA GLN A 172 -9.15 -6.39 -9.74
C GLN A 172 -7.82 -7.14 -9.93
N GLU A 173 -7.15 -6.92 -11.06
CA GLU A 173 -5.87 -7.56 -11.34
C GLU A 173 -4.78 -7.08 -10.39
N VAL A 174 -4.64 -5.77 -10.20
CA VAL A 174 -3.70 -5.15 -9.26
C VAL A 174 -3.89 -5.71 -7.85
N MET A 175 -5.13 -5.72 -7.36
CA MET A 175 -5.42 -6.20 -6.00
C MET A 175 -5.20 -7.71 -5.86
N ARG A 176 -5.45 -8.48 -6.91
CA ARG A 176 -5.17 -9.93 -6.93
C ARG A 176 -3.68 -10.20 -6.82
N GLU A 177 -2.84 -9.47 -7.56
CA GLU A 177 -1.39 -9.63 -7.50
C GLU A 177 -0.82 -9.22 -6.13
N VAL A 178 -1.33 -8.13 -5.52
CA VAL A 178 -0.95 -7.77 -4.15
C VAL A 178 -1.37 -8.87 -3.15
N ARG A 179 -2.61 -9.38 -3.24
CA ARG A 179 -3.09 -10.47 -2.38
C ARG A 179 -2.22 -11.72 -2.53
N ARG A 180 -1.91 -12.08 -3.77
CA ARG A 180 -1.03 -13.22 -4.08
C ARG A 180 0.35 -13.06 -3.43
N GLU A 181 0.96 -11.87 -3.52
CA GLU A 181 2.26 -11.58 -2.91
C GLU A 181 2.20 -11.76 -1.38
N VAL A 182 1.09 -11.33 -0.74
CA VAL A 182 0.88 -11.53 0.70
C VAL A 182 0.73 -13.02 1.02
N ASP A 183 -0.06 -13.78 0.26
CA ASP A 183 -0.34 -15.20 0.52
C ASP A 183 0.89 -16.09 0.29
N GLU A 184 1.62 -15.87 -0.81
CA GLU A 184 2.76 -16.71 -1.18
C GLU A 184 4.00 -16.43 -0.34
N ARG A 185 4.22 -15.16 0.06
CA ARG A 185 5.45 -14.76 0.77
C ARG A 185 5.24 -14.46 2.26
N GLY A 186 3.99 -14.45 2.72
CA GLY A 186 3.67 -14.13 4.11
C GLY A 186 4.02 -12.69 4.52
N ILE A 187 4.12 -11.76 3.56
CA ILE A 187 4.44 -10.36 3.86
C ILE A 187 3.23 -9.63 4.46
N ALA A 188 3.48 -8.51 5.13
CA ALA A 188 2.43 -7.57 5.49
C ALA A 188 2.16 -6.62 4.32
N ALA A 189 0.88 -6.37 3.99
CA ALA A 189 0.50 -5.31 3.05
C ALA A 189 -0.45 -4.31 3.71
N CYS A 190 -0.32 -3.02 3.33
CA CYS A 190 -1.22 -1.97 3.79
C CYS A 190 -1.51 -1.02 2.62
N ALA A 191 -2.79 -0.87 2.26
CA ALA A 191 -3.21 -0.01 1.16
C ALA A 191 -4.17 1.08 1.61
N VAL A 192 -3.93 2.31 1.18
CA VAL A 192 -4.95 3.36 1.19
C VAL A 192 -5.93 3.06 0.05
N MET A 193 -7.21 2.96 0.37
CA MET A 193 -8.26 2.59 -0.59
C MET A 193 -9.46 3.53 -0.51
N HIS A 194 -10.14 3.72 -1.65
CA HIS A 194 -11.40 4.48 -1.74
C HIS A 194 -12.60 3.56 -1.94
N ASP A 195 -12.43 2.46 -2.68
CA ASP A 195 -13.48 1.49 -2.92
C ASP A 195 -13.56 0.49 -1.75
N ILE A 196 -14.64 0.61 -0.98
CA ILE A 196 -14.90 -0.25 0.19
C ILE A 196 -15.13 -1.70 -0.23
N ASN A 197 -15.85 -1.93 -1.33
CA ASN A 197 -16.13 -3.28 -1.81
C ASN A 197 -14.87 -3.98 -2.31
N LEU A 198 -13.99 -3.23 -2.97
CA LEU A 198 -12.68 -3.73 -3.38
C LEU A 198 -11.81 -4.05 -2.15
N ALA A 199 -11.83 -3.20 -1.11
CA ALA A 199 -11.14 -3.46 0.14
C ALA A 199 -11.68 -4.73 0.83
N ILE A 200 -13.00 -4.88 0.97
CA ILE A 200 -13.64 -6.07 1.58
C ILE A 200 -13.26 -7.36 0.84
N ARG A 201 -13.09 -7.27 -0.48
CA ARG A 201 -12.79 -8.43 -1.32
C ARG A 201 -11.38 -8.97 -1.13
N TYR A 202 -10.41 -8.10 -0.91
CA TYR A 202 -8.98 -8.46 -0.93
C TYR A 202 -8.26 -8.31 0.40
N CYS A 203 -8.78 -7.50 1.33
CA CYS A 203 -8.13 -7.22 2.60
C CYS A 203 -8.73 -8.06 3.74
N ASP A 204 -7.88 -8.37 4.72
CA ASP A 204 -8.24 -9.11 5.93
C ASP A 204 -8.62 -8.17 7.07
N ARG A 205 -7.99 -6.99 7.10
CA ARG A 205 -8.10 -6.00 8.16
C ARG A 205 -8.45 -4.63 7.60
N PHE A 206 -9.16 -3.85 8.40
CA PHE A 206 -9.63 -2.51 8.05
C PHE A 206 -9.26 -1.54 9.15
N LEU A 207 -8.62 -0.45 8.79
CA LEU A 207 -8.43 0.71 9.64
C LEU A 207 -9.29 1.84 9.08
N PHE A 208 -10.29 2.25 9.84
CA PHE A 208 -11.10 3.43 9.52
C PHE A 208 -10.50 4.65 10.17
N LEU A 209 -10.18 5.65 9.35
CA LEU A 209 -9.61 6.92 9.78
C LEU A 209 -10.64 8.04 9.60
N GLU A 210 -10.94 8.76 10.69
CA GLU A 210 -11.86 9.90 10.71
C GLU A 210 -11.17 11.08 11.41
N ASP A 211 -11.11 12.23 10.76
CA ASP A 211 -10.50 13.47 11.29
C ASP A 211 -9.12 13.27 11.95
N GLY A 212 -8.30 12.43 11.33
CA GLY A 212 -6.94 12.13 11.80
C GLY A 212 -6.87 11.17 12.99
N LYS A 213 -7.97 10.53 13.37
CA LYS A 213 -8.03 9.53 14.46
C LYS A 213 -8.47 8.18 13.92
N VAL A 214 -8.04 7.13 14.61
CA VAL A 214 -8.56 5.79 14.36
C VAL A 214 -9.96 5.69 14.95
N ASP A 215 -10.97 5.49 14.08
CA ASP A 215 -12.33 5.18 14.50
C ASP A 215 -12.48 3.69 14.86
N ALA A 216 -11.91 2.84 14.02
CA ALA A 216 -11.88 1.40 14.26
C ALA A 216 -10.70 0.74 13.57
N VAL A 217 -10.23 -0.35 14.14
CA VAL A 217 -9.28 -1.28 13.51
C VAL A 217 -9.69 -2.71 13.84
N GLY A 218 -9.78 -3.56 12.82
CA GLY A 218 -10.19 -4.96 13.00
C GLY A 218 -10.43 -5.68 11.69
N GLY A 219 -11.14 -6.79 11.73
CA GLY A 219 -11.58 -7.57 10.57
C GLY A 219 -12.87 -7.02 9.95
N ARG A 220 -13.61 -7.92 9.28
CA ARG A 220 -14.87 -7.56 8.58
C ARG A 220 -15.96 -7.02 9.49
N GLU A 221 -15.93 -7.36 10.77
CA GLU A 221 -16.83 -6.83 11.80
C GLU A 221 -16.75 -5.31 11.96
N CYS A 222 -15.67 -4.69 11.50
CA CYS A 222 -15.53 -3.24 11.48
C CYS A 222 -16.36 -2.57 10.38
N VAL A 223 -16.81 -3.31 9.37
CA VAL A 223 -17.61 -2.77 8.28
C VAL A 223 -19.09 -2.84 8.68
N THR A 224 -19.64 -1.71 9.18
CA THR A 224 -21.05 -1.63 9.61
C THR A 224 -21.78 -0.46 8.92
N PRO A 225 -23.11 -0.55 8.73
CA PRO A 225 -23.91 0.54 8.13
C PRO A 225 -23.71 1.87 8.86
N GLU A 226 -23.68 1.84 10.20
CA GLU A 226 -23.51 3.03 11.04
C GLU A 226 -22.17 3.70 10.80
N ARG A 227 -21.08 2.90 10.67
CA ARG A 227 -19.74 3.41 10.39
C ARG A 227 -19.66 3.98 8.98
N ILE A 228 -20.23 3.31 7.99
CA ILE A 228 -20.30 3.81 6.61
C ILE A 228 -21.04 5.14 6.58
N LYS A 229 -22.21 5.24 7.22
CA LYS A 229 -22.97 6.49 7.30
C LYS A 229 -22.18 7.61 7.97
N ARG A 230 -21.55 7.32 9.11
CA ARG A 230 -20.78 8.32 9.85
C ARG A 230 -19.57 8.83 9.08
N ILE A 231 -18.75 7.92 8.54
CA ILE A 231 -17.47 8.29 7.89
C ILE A 231 -17.70 8.84 6.47
N TYR A 232 -18.61 8.24 5.70
CA TYR A 232 -18.80 8.60 4.29
C TYR A 232 -20.04 9.46 4.05
N GLY A 233 -20.88 9.68 5.09
CA GLY A 233 -22.14 10.43 4.94
C GLY A 233 -23.20 9.72 4.10
N MET A 234 -23.07 8.41 3.89
CA MET A 234 -23.84 7.61 2.95
C MET A 234 -24.62 6.52 3.70
N ASP A 235 -25.95 6.49 3.52
CA ASP A 235 -26.74 5.34 3.95
C ASP A 235 -26.42 4.14 3.06
N ALA A 236 -26.17 2.99 3.67
CA ALA A 236 -25.84 1.78 2.95
C ALA A 236 -26.41 0.54 3.64
N ASP A 237 -26.79 -0.45 2.83
CA ASP A 237 -27.04 -1.81 3.29
C ASP A 237 -25.75 -2.62 3.20
N ILE A 238 -25.54 -3.50 4.17
CA ILE A 238 -24.47 -4.49 4.12
C ILE A 238 -25.14 -5.84 4.01
N ILE A 239 -24.92 -6.50 2.88
CA ILE A 239 -25.46 -7.83 2.61
C ILE A 239 -24.30 -8.84 2.47
N GLU A 240 -24.61 -10.09 2.71
CA GLU A 240 -23.70 -11.18 2.39
C GLU A 240 -24.12 -11.80 1.05
N HIS A 241 -23.19 -11.82 0.09
CA HIS A 241 -23.40 -12.45 -1.21
C HIS A 241 -22.20 -13.35 -1.55
N GLY A 242 -22.44 -14.65 -1.76
CA GLY A 242 -21.40 -15.61 -2.08
C GLY A 242 -20.31 -15.72 -0.99
N GLY A 243 -20.68 -15.62 0.30
CA GLY A 243 -19.75 -15.67 1.45
C GLY A 243 -18.91 -14.42 1.62
N ARG A 244 -19.30 -13.28 0.99
CA ARG A 244 -18.62 -12.00 1.07
C ARG A 244 -19.58 -10.89 1.45
N LEU A 245 -19.11 -9.96 2.27
CA LEU A 245 -19.84 -8.72 2.53
C LEU A 245 -19.81 -7.83 1.29
N VAL A 246 -20.94 -7.19 1.02
CA VAL A 246 -21.10 -6.18 -0.04
C VAL A 246 -21.81 -4.98 0.55
N VAL A 247 -21.23 -3.81 0.38
CA VAL A 247 -21.81 -2.52 0.77
C VAL A 247 -22.58 -1.97 -0.43
N ILE A 248 -23.89 -1.77 -0.25
CA ILE A 248 -24.80 -1.26 -1.28
C ILE A 248 -25.29 0.12 -0.83
N PRO A 249 -24.92 1.21 -1.52
CA PRO A 249 -25.47 2.53 -1.26
C PRO A 249 -27.00 2.56 -1.47
N ARG A 250 -27.69 3.30 -0.59
CA ARG A 250 -29.14 3.58 -0.72
C ARG A 250 -29.40 4.92 -1.41
#